data_10a228ddeec7e7f0222d4fcf2da082ec
#
_entry.id   10a228ddeec7e7f0222d4fcf2da082ec
#
_cell.length_a   1.000
_cell.length_b   1.000
_cell.length_c   1.000
_cell.angle_alpha   90.00
_cell.angle_beta   90.00
_cell.angle_gamma   90.00
#
_symmetry.space_group_name_H-M   'P 1'
#
loop_
_entity.id
_entity.type
_entity.pdbx_description
1 polymer ?
#
loop_
_entity_poly.entity_id
_entity_poly.type
_entity_poly.pdbx_seq_one_letter_code
_entity_poly.pdbx_strand_id
1 'polypeptide(L)'
;MSARQPATTSAPAIQFGSPSQFFDLSDPGVADLFAGCEYVWDSLKRLKELVRNMVGNTTVVRGTVMAGAYVAPAQVYIDEDACVEPGAFVNGPCYIGPGVEVRHGAYIRGSVILLRESIIGHATEVKNSILLPNAKAPHFAYLGDSILGSRVNLGAGTKLSNVMITSAKDRASGKRPSIVIPSGGEQYDTGLSKLGAILGDDCQTGCNSVLNPGSILEPGCLVYPNASVSRGHYAAGTIIKLRQKIEYGARRDGRPPV
;
A
#
# COMPACT_ATOMS: atom_id res chain seq x y z
N MET A 1 -48.09 -30.25 16.46
CA MET A 1 -46.98 -30.39 15.50
C MET A 1 -46.19 -29.10 15.55
N SER A 2 -45.08 -29.13 16.27
CA SER A 2 -44.20 -27.96 16.43
C SER A 2 -43.16 -27.94 15.28
N ALA A 3 -43.23 -26.93 14.43
CA ALA A 3 -42.25 -26.73 13.36
C ALA A 3 -40.92 -26.29 13.96
N ARG A 4 -39.87 -27.13 13.83
CA ARG A 4 -38.47 -26.75 14.11
C ARG A 4 -38.01 -25.73 13.08
N GLN A 5 -37.69 -24.53 13.53
CA GLN A 5 -36.91 -23.57 12.71
C GLN A 5 -35.54 -24.16 12.38
N PRO A 6 -35.08 -24.01 11.15
CA PRO A 6 -33.69 -24.42 10.81
C PRO A 6 -32.71 -23.51 11.54
N ALA A 7 -31.69 -24.11 12.16
CA ALA A 7 -30.55 -23.40 12.75
C ALA A 7 -29.80 -22.66 11.64
N THR A 8 -29.80 -21.34 11.69
CA THR A 8 -28.93 -20.51 10.90
C THR A 8 -27.50 -20.71 11.42
N THR A 9 -26.70 -21.50 10.71
CA THR A 9 -25.24 -21.53 10.92
C THR A 9 -24.69 -20.15 10.55
N SER A 10 -24.43 -19.32 11.55
CA SER A 10 -23.68 -18.08 11.35
C SER A 10 -22.28 -18.45 10.85
N ALA A 11 -21.87 -17.88 9.72
CA ALA A 11 -20.47 -17.96 9.28
C ALA A 11 -19.57 -17.53 10.46
N PRO A 12 -18.41 -18.18 10.65
CA PRO A 12 -17.48 -17.80 11.71
C PRO A 12 -17.15 -16.32 11.56
N ALA A 13 -17.20 -15.56 12.65
CA ALA A 13 -16.83 -14.15 12.65
C ALA A 13 -15.38 -14.02 12.15
N ILE A 14 -15.16 -13.20 11.11
CA ILE A 14 -13.81 -12.95 10.59
C ILE A 14 -13.00 -12.26 11.69
N GLN A 15 -11.87 -12.86 12.05
CA GLN A 15 -10.94 -12.28 13.03
C GLN A 15 -10.38 -10.97 12.48
N PHE A 16 -10.36 -9.90 13.29
CA PHE A 16 -9.76 -8.63 12.90
C PHE A 16 -8.32 -8.81 12.41
N GLY A 17 -8.03 -8.19 11.30
CA GLY A 17 -6.69 -8.20 10.71
C GLY A 17 -6.40 -9.40 9.83
N SER A 18 -7.29 -10.38 9.70
CA SER A 18 -7.06 -11.49 8.77
C SER A 18 -7.00 -11.01 7.31
N PRO A 19 -6.14 -11.59 6.45
CA PRO A 19 -6.01 -11.16 5.05
C PRO A 19 -7.35 -11.14 4.28
N SER A 20 -8.23 -12.09 4.51
CA SER A 20 -9.55 -12.20 3.87
C SER A 20 -10.53 -11.08 4.26
N GLN A 21 -10.25 -10.31 5.32
CA GLN A 21 -11.01 -9.12 5.69
C GLN A 21 -10.72 -7.95 4.73
N PHE A 22 -9.56 -7.96 4.07
CA PHE A 22 -9.06 -6.85 3.26
C PHE A 22 -9.03 -7.15 1.77
N PHE A 23 -8.79 -8.41 1.39
CA PHE A 23 -8.52 -8.79 0.02
C PHE A 23 -9.33 -10.00 -0.42
N ASP A 24 -9.73 -9.99 -1.69
CA ASP A 24 -10.22 -11.20 -2.36
C ASP A 24 -9.05 -12.17 -2.58
N LEU A 25 -9.07 -13.28 -1.87
CA LEU A 25 -8.06 -14.34 -1.94
C LEU A 25 -8.42 -15.45 -2.93
N SER A 26 -9.42 -15.26 -3.80
CA SER A 26 -9.78 -16.23 -4.84
C SER A 26 -8.73 -16.35 -5.94
N ASP A 27 -7.92 -15.29 -6.15
CA ASP A 27 -6.76 -15.32 -7.04
C ASP A 27 -5.59 -16.03 -6.34
N PRO A 28 -5.09 -17.16 -6.86
CA PRO A 28 -3.99 -17.92 -6.25
C PRO A 28 -2.73 -17.07 -6.04
N GLY A 29 -2.39 -16.18 -6.99
CA GLY A 29 -1.23 -15.31 -6.87
C GLY A 29 -1.34 -14.29 -5.74
N VAL A 30 -2.57 -13.88 -5.40
CA VAL A 30 -2.86 -13.06 -4.22
C VAL A 30 -2.83 -13.91 -2.96
N ALA A 31 -3.51 -15.08 -2.95
CA ALA A 31 -3.59 -15.96 -1.80
C ALA A 31 -2.21 -16.39 -1.29
N ASP A 32 -1.28 -16.74 -2.19
CA ASP A 32 0.08 -17.18 -1.87
C ASP A 32 0.87 -16.12 -1.09
N LEU A 33 0.64 -14.83 -1.34
CA LEU A 33 1.31 -13.74 -0.62
C LEU A 33 0.92 -13.70 0.87
N PHE A 34 -0.27 -14.20 1.20
CA PHE A 34 -0.82 -14.19 2.54
C PHE A 34 -0.94 -15.57 3.17
N ALA A 35 -0.49 -16.63 2.49
CA ALA A 35 -0.54 -17.99 3.02
C ALA A 35 0.20 -18.09 4.36
N GLY A 36 -0.47 -18.58 5.43
CA GLY A 36 0.07 -18.69 6.77
C GLY A 36 0.20 -17.37 7.54
N CYS A 37 -0.36 -16.25 7.03
CA CYS A 37 -0.47 -15.01 7.79
C CYS A 37 -1.69 -15.08 8.73
N GLU A 38 -1.49 -14.80 10.01
CA GLU A 38 -2.58 -14.56 10.96
C GLU A 38 -3.15 -13.16 10.72
N TYR A 39 -2.25 -12.19 10.61
CA TYR A 39 -2.59 -10.79 10.33
C TYR A 39 -2.09 -10.36 8.95
N VAL A 40 -2.81 -9.48 8.31
CA VAL A 40 -2.51 -8.96 6.97
C VAL A 40 -1.10 -8.33 6.87
N TRP A 41 -0.61 -7.70 7.95
CA TRP A 41 0.73 -7.12 8.00
C TRP A 41 1.86 -8.14 8.18
N ASP A 42 1.56 -9.43 8.44
CA ASP A 42 2.59 -10.47 8.56
C ASP A 42 3.30 -10.73 7.24
N SER A 43 2.61 -10.52 6.12
CA SER A 43 3.23 -10.58 4.80
C SER A 43 4.40 -9.61 4.63
N LEU A 44 4.33 -8.42 5.26
CA LEU A 44 5.42 -7.44 5.22
C LEU A 44 6.63 -7.87 6.05
N LYS A 45 6.45 -8.66 7.11
CA LYS A 45 7.56 -9.20 7.93
C LYS A 45 8.48 -10.11 7.11
N ARG A 46 7.90 -10.88 6.20
CA ARG A 46 8.60 -11.84 5.34
C ARG A 46 8.78 -11.38 3.89
N LEU A 47 8.32 -10.17 3.55
CA LEU A 47 8.26 -9.69 2.17
C LEU A 47 9.60 -9.79 1.44
N LYS A 48 10.70 -9.41 2.09
CA LYS A 48 12.03 -9.46 1.47
C LYS A 48 12.44 -10.87 1.05
N GLU A 49 12.14 -11.86 1.88
CA GLU A 49 12.40 -13.27 1.59
C GLU A 49 11.46 -13.78 0.49
N LEU A 50 10.18 -13.45 0.61
CA LEU A 50 9.16 -13.82 -0.37
C LEU A 50 9.54 -13.33 -1.77
N VAL A 51 9.89 -12.04 -1.91
CA VAL A 51 10.32 -11.50 -3.21
C VAL A 51 11.56 -12.22 -3.72
N ARG A 52 12.56 -12.47 -2.88
CA ARG A 52 13.78 -13.20 -3.30
C ARG A 52 13.49 -14.59 -3.81
N ASN A 53 12.56 -15.30 -3.17
CA ASN A 53 12.15 -16.63 -3.60
C ASN A 53 11.43 -16.58 -4.96
N MET A 54 10.66 -15.54 -5.23
CA MET A 54 9.98 -15.33 -6.51
C MET A 54 10.96 -14.98 -7.65
N VAL A 55 11.96 -14.14 -7.40
CA VAL A 55 12.80 -13.59 -8.47
C VAL A 55 14.16 -14.27 -8.62
N GLY A 56 14.61 -15.04 -7.62
CA GLY A 56 15.94 -15.66 -7.61
C GLY A 56 17.09 -14.65 -7.44
N ASN A 57 18.27 -15.02 -7.91
CA ASN A 57 19.49 -14.24 -7.72
C ASN A 57 19.89 -13.38 -8.94
N THR A 58 19.31 -13.64 -10.09
CA THR A 58 19.62 -12.94 -11.36
C THR A 58 18.45 -12.04 -11.78
N THR A 59 18.75 -11.05 -12.60
CA THR A 59 17.69 -10.26 -13.23
C THR A 59 17.20 -10.98 -14.50
N VAL A 60 15.89 -11.13 -14.60
CA VAL A 60 15.18 -11.71 -15.75
C VAL A 60 14.24 -10.66 -16.31
N VAL A 61 14.38 -10.34 -17.58
CA VAL A 61 13.52 -9.38 -18.29
C VAL A 61 12.81 -10.10 -19.44
N ARG A 62 11.48 -10.19 -19.37
CA ARG A 62 10.63 -10.69 -20.43
C ARG A 62 9.82 -9.58 -21.10
N GLY A 63 9.53 -8.52 -20.33
CA GLY A 63 8.82 -7.34 -20.81
C GLY A 63 9.74 -6.31 -21.47
N THR A 64 9.29 -5.07 -21.51
CA THR A 64 9.98 -3.95 -22.15
C THR A 64 10.68 -3.08 -21.12
N VAL A 65 12.00 -2.89 -21.28
CA VAL A 65 12.77 -1.86 -20.58
C VAL A 65 13.23 -0.83 -21.59
N MET A 66 12.64 0.36 -21.54
CA MET A 66 12.95 1.42 -22.51
C MET A 66 14.32 2.03 -22.25
N ALA A 67 14.95 2.53 -23.32
CA ALA A 67 16.25 3.22 -23.22
C ALA A 67 16.19 4.38 -22.21
N GLY A 68 17.17 4.46 -21.32
CA GLY A 68 17.21 5.47 -20.24
C GLY A 68 16.52 5.04 -18.93
N ALA A 69 15.93 3.86 -18.87
CA ALA A 69 15.55 3.24 -17.60
C ALA A 69 16.74 2.50 -16.98
N TYR A 70 16.84 2.51 -15.65
CA TYR A 70 17.80 1.69 -14.91
C TYR A 70 17.12 0.53 -14.23
N VAL A 71 17.63 -0.68 -14.45
CA VAL A 71 17.20 -1.90 -13.76
C VAL A 71 18.45 -2.54 -13.16
N ALA A 72 18.38 -2.84 -11.85
CA ALA A 72 19.51 -3.47 -11.15
C ALA A 72 19.90 -4.81 -11.79
N PRO A 73 21.20 -5.18 -11.81
CA PRO A 73 21.69 -6.37 -12.49
C PRO A 73 21.30 -7.68 -11.79
N ALA A 74 20.74 -7.61 -10.59
CA ALA A 74 20.38 -8.78 -9.80
C ALA A 74 19.04 -8.63 -9.09
N GLN A 75 18.35 -9.78 -8.92
CA GLN A 75 17.13 -9.90 -8.13
C GLN A 75 15.96 -9.03 -8.63
N VAL A 76 15.83 -8.86 -9.94
CA VAL A 76 14.67 -8.22 -10.56
C VAL A 76 14.05 -9.17 -11.58
N TYR A 77 12.75 -9.36 -11.50
CA TYR A 77 11.98 -10.07 -12.51
C TYR A 77 10.96 -9.12 -13.13
N ILE A 78 10.98 -9.01 -14.45
CA ILE A 78 10.05 -8.21 -15.25
C ILE A 78 9.33 -9.16 -16.20
N ASP A 79 8.01 -9.32 -15.99
CA ASP A 79 7.18 -10.27 -16.70
C ASP A 79 6.77 -9.75 -18.09
N GLU A 80 6.11 -10.61 -18.84
CA GLU A 80 5.58 -10.29 -20.19
C GLU A 80 4.60 -9.11 -20.11
N ASP A 81 4.54 -8.32 -21.17
CA ASP A 81 3.70 -7.11 -21.30
C ASP A 81 3.97 -6.01 -20.24
N ALA A 82 4.88 -6.22 -19.30
CA ALA A 82 5.30 -5.16 -18.39
C ALA A 82 6.21 -4.15 -19.11
N CYS A 83 6.09 -2.88 -18.71
CA CYS A 83 6.86 -1.78 -19.31
C CYS A 83 7.54 -0.94 -18.24
N VAL A 84 8.85 -0.70 -18.42
CA VAL A 84 9.65 0.23 -17.59
C VAL A 84 10.09 1.40 -18.47
N GLU A 85 9.54 2.58 -18.18
CA GLU A 85 9.74 3.81 -18.98
C GLU A 85 11.09 4.48 -18.68
N PRO A 86 11.56 5.38 -19.59
CA PRO A 86 12.80 6.13 -19.41
C PRO A 86 12.83 6.93 -18.10
N GLY A 87 13.98 6.96 -17.44
CA GLY A 87 14.17 7.66 -16.16
C GLY A 87 13.65 6.92 -14.93
N ALA A 88 12.97 5.78 -15.10
CA ALA A 88 12.64 4.92 -13.97
C ALA A 88 13.90 4.24 -13.41
N PHE A 89 13.93 4.05 -12.07
CA PHE A 89 15.02 3.40 -11.37
C PHE A 89 14.49 2.22 -10.55
N VAL A 90 14.87 1.00 -10.93
CA VAL A 90 14.40 -0.25 -10.33
C VAL A 90 15.51 -0.98 -9.62
N ASN A 91 15.47 -1.03 -8.28
CA ASN A 91 16.34 -1.88 -7.46
C ASN A 91 15.66 -3.21 -7.09
N GLY A 92 16.50 -4.25 -6.95
CA GLY A 92 16.09 -5.54 -6.40
C GLY A 92 16.11 -5.60 -4.85
N PRO A 93 15.53 -6.65 -4.26
CA PRO A 93 14.68 -7.62 -4.95
C PRO A 93 13.32 -7.01 -5.36
N CYS A 94 12.89 -7.27 -6.59
CA CYS A 94 11.64 -6.70 -7.12
C CYS A 94 10.99 -7.67 -8.12
N TYR A 95 9.70 -7.94 -7.93
CA TYR A 95 8.86 -8.65 -8.89
C TYR A 95 7.93 -7.66 -9.59
N ILE A 96 8.01 -7.60 -10.90
CA ILE A 96 7.17 -6.78 -11.77
C ILE A 96 6.37 -7.74 -12.64
N GLY A 97 5.08 -7.91 -12.31
CA GLY A 97 4.18 -8.87 -12.93
C GLY A 97 3.67 -8.45 -14.31
N PRO A 98 2.83 -9.28 -14.94
CA PRO A 98 2.34 -9.06 -16.30
C PRO A 98 1.59 -7.73 -16.43
N GLY A 99 1.82 -6.99 -17.51
CA GLY A 99 1.12 -5.73 -17.82
C GLY A 99 1.37 -4.59 -16.83
N VAL A 100 2.36 -4.72 -15.93
CA VAL A 100 2.72 -3.65 -14.98
C VAL A 100 3.38 -2.49 -15.70
N GLU A 101 2.99 -1.27 -15.35
CA GLU A 101 3.62 -0.06 -15.84
C GLU A 101 4.48 0.59 -14.73
N VAL A 102 5.78 0.70 -14.99
CA VAL A 102 6.71 1.51 -14.18
C VAL A 102 7.04 2.75 -15.00
N ARG A 103 6.37 3.85 -14.69
CA ARG A 103 6.38 5.05 -15.52
C ARG A 103 7.59 5.94 -15.26
N HIS A 104 7.77 6.93 -16.12
CA HIS A 104 8.87 7.89 -16.10
C HIS A 104 9.18 8.43 -14.70
N GLY A 105 10.46 8.36 -14.30
CA GLY A 105 10.94 8.89 -13.04
C GLY A 105 10.48 8.14 -11.77
N ALA A 106 9.84 6.98 -11.91
CA ALA A 106 9.49 6.12 -10.78
C ALA A 106 10.75 5.58 -10.09
N TYR A 107 10.71 5.47 -8.74
CA TYR A 107 11.82 4.94 -7.96
C TYR A 107 11.40 3.73 -7.12
N ILE A 108 11.77 2.53 -7.55
CA ILE A 108 11.56 1.26 -6.84
C ILE A 108 12.82 0.93 -6.05
N ARG A 109 12.72 0.93 -4.70
CA ARG A 109 13.86 0.78 -3.78
C ARG A 109 14.13 -0.67 -3.35
N GLY A 110 13.35 -1.62 -3.83
CA GLY A 110 13.47 -3.03 -3.53
C GLY A 110 12.56 -3.52 -2.40
N SER A 111 12.50 -4.86 -2.29
CA SER A 111 11.49 -5.60 -1.53
C SER A 111 10.08 -5.21 -1.96
N VAL A 112 9.82 -5.26 -3.28
CA VAL A 112 8.56 -4.81 -3.88
C VAL A 112 7.97 -5.92 -4.74
N ILE A 113 6.67 -6.15 -4.58
CA ILE A 113 5.86 -7.00 -5.46
C ILE A 113 4.81 -6.13 -6.13
N LEU A 114 4.83 -6.12 -7.45
CA LEU A 114 3.82 -5.49 -8.30
C LEU A 114 3.10 -6.61 -9.05
N LEU A 115 1.84 -6.88 -8.68
CA LEU A 115 1.03 -7.86 -9.38
C LEU A 115 0.44 -7.27 -10.66
N ARG A 116 -0.17 -8.12 -11.48
CA ARG A 116 -0.63 -7.80 -12.84
C ARG A 116 -1.35 -6.45 -12.94
N GLU A 117 -1.06 -5.72 -14.01
CA GLU A 117 -1.72 -4.46 -14.38
C GLU A 117 -1.64 -3.35 -13.30
N SER A 118 -0.75 -3.51 -12.30
CA SER A 118 -0.52 -2.43 -11.34
C SER A 118 0.35 -1.32 -11.94
N ILE A 119 0.27 -0.11 -11.37
CA ILE A 119 0.97 1.06 -11.90
C ILE A 119 1.78 1.73 -10.79
N ILE A 120 3.09 1.88 -11.03
CA ILE A 120 3.95 2.82 -10.33
C ILE A 120 4.22 3.99 -11.27
N GLY A 121 3.54 5.10 -11.04
CA GLY A 121 3.51 6.21 -11.97
C GLY A 121 4.63 7.23 -11.77
N HIS A 122 4.51 8.35 -12.48
CA HIS A 122 5.54 9.40 -12.54
C HIS A 122 5.97 9.88 -11.15
N ALA A 123 7.30 9.88 -10.93
CA ALA A 123 7.94 10.34 -9.70
C ALA A 123 7.38 9.71 -8.41
N THR A 124 6.84 8.50 -8.51
CA THR A 124 6.37 7.71 -7.36
C THR A 124 7.53 6.90 -6.79
N GLU A 125 7.73 6.99 -5.47
CA GLU A 125 8.70 6.18 -4.75
C GLU A 125 8.00 5.04 -4.02
N VAL A 126 8.52 3.81 -4.16
CA VAL A 126 8.01 2.63 -3.48
C VAL A 126 9.13 1.78 -2.88
N LYS A 127 8.92 1.29 -1.66
CA LYS A 127 9.83 0.36 -0.98
C LYS A 127 9.07 -0.57 -0.04
N ASN A 128 9.55 -1.80 0.08
CA ASN A 128 9.03 -2.80 1.00
C ASN A 128 7.50 -2.85 0.99
N SER A 129 6.90 -2.98 -0.19
CA SER A 129 5.46 -2.84 -0.39
C SER A 129 4.93 -3.86 -1.41
N ILE A 130 3.64 -4.15 -1.30
CA ILE A 130 2.89 -5.04 -2.18
C ILE A 130 1.78 -4.24 -2.86
N LEU A 131 1.72 -4.33 -4.18
CA LEU A 131 0.58 -3.85 -4.96
C LEU A 131 -0.13 -5.06 -5.57
N LEU A 132 -1.39 -5.27 -5.17
CA LEU A 132 -2.24 -6.33 -5.71
C LEU A 132 -2.75 -5.95 -7.11
N PRO A 133 -3.44 -6.87 -7.83
CA PRO A 133 -3.83 -6.63 -9.22
C PRO A 133 -4.57 -5.31 -9.43
N ASN A 134 -4.19 -4.58 -10.48
CA ASN A 134 -4.79 -3.29 -10.84
C ASN A 134 -4.63 -2.16 -9.80
N ALA A 135 -3.79 -2.32 -8.79
CA ALA A 135 -3.51 -1.25 -7.84
C ALA A 135 -2.66 -0.15 -8.49
N LYS A 136 -2.99 1.12 -8.24
CA LYS A 136 -2.40 2.25 -8.94
C LYS A 136 -1.89 3.33 -7.99
N ALA A 137 -0.63 3.70 -8.15
CA ALA A 137 0.01 4.86 -7.53
C ALA A 137 0.58 5.76 -8.65
N PRO A 138 -0.29 6.47 -9.41
CA PRO A 138 0.10 6.99 -10.73
C PRO A 138 0.93 8.27 -10.71
N HIS A 139 0.92 9.07 -9.62
CA HIS A 139 1.52 10.40 -9.62
C HIS A 139 2.07 10.82 -8.27
N PHE A 140 3.38 11.11 -8.19
CA PHE A 140 4.05 11.76 -7.05
C PHE A 140 3.75 11.12 -5.68
N ALA A 141 3.50 9.82 -5.64
CA ALA A 141 3.16 9.11 -4.42
C ALA A 141 4.41 8.63 -3.68
N TYR A 142 4.28 8.41 -2.36
CA TYR A 142 5.27 7.69 -1.57
C TYR A 142 4.62 6.48 -0.90
N LEU A 143 5.17 5.30 -1.14
CA LEU A 143 4.70 4.03 -0.57
C LEU A 143 5.85 3.38 0.22
N GLY A 144 5.77 3.41 1.53
CA GLY A 144 6.74 2.73 2.40
C GLY A 144 6.06 1.68 3.26
N ASP A 145 6.57 0.44 3.25
CA ASP A 145 6.11 -0.65 4.12
C ASP A 145 4.56 -0.78 4.11
N SER A 146 3.97 -0.86 2.91
CA SER A 146 2.52 -0.74 2.68
C SER A 146 1.98 -1.86 1.79
N ILE A 147 0.66 -2.09 1.87
CA ILE A 147 -0.05 -3.01 0.99
C ILE A 147 -1.21 -2.26 0.35
N LEU A 148 -1.28 -2.28 -0.98
CA LEU A 148 -2.43 -1.81 -1.74
C LEU A 148 -3.22 -3.01 -2.25
N GLY A 149 -4.48 -3.11 -1.88
CA GLY A 149 -5.44 -4.10 -2.38
C GLY A 149 -5.71 -3.95 -3.87
N SER A 150 -6.41 -4.92 -4.43
CA SER A 150 -6.78 -4.90 -5.84
C SER A 150 -7.61 -3.67 -6.17
N ARG A 151 -7.37 -3.04 -7.32
CA ARG A 151 -8.09 -1.86 -7.83
C ARG A 151 -8.01 -0.61 -6.94
N VAL A 152 -7.14 -0.60 -5.94
CA VAL A 152 -6.83 0.63 -5.18
C VAL A 152 -6.27 1.69 -6.12
N ASN A 153 -6.72 2.93 -5.96
CA ASN A 153 -6.16 4.05 -6.71
C ASN A 153 -5.76 5.20 -5.78
N LEU A 154 -4.49 5.56 -5.81
CA LEU A 154 -3.97 6.69 -5.04
C LEU A 154 -4.06 7.97 -5.87
N GLY A 155 -4.75 8.98 -5.34
CA GLY A 155 -4.72 10.34 -5.90
C GLY A 155 -3.31 10.94 -5.90
N ALA A 156 -3.06 11.86 -6.81
CA ALA A 156 -1.75 12.50 -6.97
C ALA A 156 -1.21 13.07 -5.64
N GLY A 157 0.05 12.79 -5.35
CA GLY A 157 0.69 13.28 -4.13
C GLY A 157 0.31 12.55 -2.84
N THR A 158 -0.40 11.42 -2.90
CA THR A 158 -0.69 10.60 -1.71
C THR A 158 0.60 10.08 -1.09
N LYS A 159 0.70 10.13 0.24
CA LYS A 159 1.85 9.59 0.98
C LYS A 159 1.39 8.57 2.02
N LEU A 160 1.97 7.37 1.93
CA LEU A 160 1.82 6.33 2.94
C LEU A 160 3.06 6.37 3.85
N SER A 161 2.98 7.22 4.89
CA SER A 161 4.09 7.43 5.81
C SER A 161 4.31 6.20 6.68
N ASN A 162 5.54 5.71 6.79
CA ASN A 162 5.85 4.43 7.41
C ASN A 162 6.61 4.51 8.75
N VAL A 163 6.97 5.72 9.19
CA VAL A 163 7.69 5.95 10.45
C VAL A 163 6.93 6.95 11.31
N MET A 164 6.57 6.55 12.54
CA MET A 164 5.90 7.46 13.48
C MET A 164 6.83 8.60 13.89
N ILE A 165 6.35 9.84 13.84
CA ILE A 165 7.08 11.05 14.24
C ILE A 165 7.52 10.94 15.70
N THR A 166 6.67 10.37 16.56
CA THR A 166 6.90 10.25 18.02
C THR A 166 7.80 9.06 18.39
N SER A 167 8.17 8.20 17.42
CA SER A 167 8.99 7.02 17.71
C SER A 167 10.48 7.36 17.75
N ALA A 168 11.03 7.65 18.93
CA ALA A 168 12.48 7.69 19.12
C ALA A 168 13.06 6.26 19.09
N LYS A 169 14.31 6.13 18.63
CA LYS A 169 15.06 4.88 18.84
C LYS A 169 15.42 4.76 20.33
N ASP A 170 15.20 3.58 20.90
CA ASP A 170 15.74 3.25 22.20
C ASP A 170 17.28 3.36 22.15
N ARG A 171 17.88 4.03 23.15
CA ARG A 171 19.31 4.34 23.14
C ARG A 171 20.20 3.11 23.30
N ALA A 172 19.72 2.08 24.02
CA ALA A 172 20.51 0.88 24.29
C ALA A 172 20.43 -0.12 23.12
N SER A 173 19.23 -0.38 22.60
CA SER A 173 19.00 -1.36 21.53
C SER A 173 19.09 -0.77 20.12
N GLY A 174 19.05 0.54 19.97
CA GLY A 174 18.97 1.21 18.67
C GLY A 174 17.66 0.96 17.90
N LYS A 175 16.71 0.23 18.49
CA LYS A 175 15.44 -0.15 17.87
C LYS A 175 14.34 0.87 18.16
N ARG A 176 13.40 1.01 17.24
CA ARG A 176 12.15 1.74 17.45
C ARG A 176 11.10 0.80 18.03
N PRO A 177 10.16 1.29 18.86
CA PRO A 177 9.01 0.50 19.28
C PRO A 177 8.19 0.04 18.06
N SER A 178 7.50 -1.07 18.20
CA SER A 178 6.55 -1.56 17.22
C SER A 178 5.34 -0.63 17.10
N ILE A 179 4.69 -0.68 15.94
CA ILE A 179 3.45 0.06 15.69
C ILE A 179 2.30 -0.78 16.21
N VAL A 180 1.48 -0.19 17.07
CA VAL A 180 0.29 -0.83 17.66
C VAL A 180 -0.96 -0.23 16.98
N ILE A 181 -1.87 -1.08 16.51
CA ILE A 181 -3.11 -0.69 15.83
C ILE A 181 -4.28 -0.75 16.79
N PRO A 182 -4.95 0.36 17.12
CA PRO A 182 -6.20 0.33 17.88
C PRO A 182 -7.36 -0.11 16.99
N SER A 183 -8.16 -1.07 17.44
CA SER A 183 -9.38 -1.53 16.78
C SER A 183 -10.36 -2.14 17.78
N GLY A 184 -11.64 -1.74 17.73
CA GLY A 184 -12.69 -2.33 18.56
C GLY A 184 -12.47 -2.24 20.07
N GLY A 185 -11.66 -1.28 20.55
CA GLY A 185 -11.26 -1.17 21.97
C GLY A 185 -10.01 -1.98 22.33
N GLU A 186 -9.52 -2.81 21.44
CA GLU A 186 -8.34 -3.63 21.59
C GLU A 186 -7.10 -2.95 20.96
N GLN A 187 -5.91 -3.46 21.32
CA GLN A 187 -4.61 -2.98 20.83
C GLN A 187 -3.85 -4.15 20.19
N TYR A 188 -3.55 -4.04 18.91
CA TYR A 188 -2.87 -5.09 18.14
C TYR A 188 -1.43 -4.67 17.85
N ASP A 189 -0.47 -5.32 18.50
CA ASP A 189 0.95 -5.08 18.23
C ASP A 189 1.35 -5.77 16.92
N THR A 190 1.77 -4.99 15.94
CA THR A 190 2.18 -5.52 14.64
C THR A 190 3.55 -6.19 14.66
N GLY A 191 4.38 -5.97 15.68
CA GLY A 191 5.78 -6.37 15.70
C GLY A 191 6.66 -5.62 14.69
N LEU A 192 6.10 -4.65 13.95
CA LEU A 192 6.79 -3.87 12.93
C LEU A 192 7.13 -2.47 13.46
N SER A 193 8.40 -2.08 13.41
CA SER A 193 8.84 -0.72 13.76
C SER A 193 8.63 0.29 12.62
N LYS A 194 8.27 -0.20 11.45
CA LYS A 194 7.86 0.58 10.27
C LYS A 194 6.67 -0.12 9.63
N LEU A 195 5.59 0.61 9.45
CA LEU A 195 4.39 0.18 8.75
C LEU A 195 3.72 1.43 8.19
N GLY A 196 3.51 1.45 6.90
CA GLY A 196 2.78 2.52 6.25
C GLY A 196 1.27 2.34 6.41
N ALA A 197 0.59 2.11 5.31
CA ALA A 197 -0.84 1.83 5.31
C ALA A 197 -1.15 0.49 4.64
N ILE A 198 -2.25 -0.11 5.07
CA ILE A 198 -2.88 -1.24 4.38
C ILE A 198 -4.23 -0.76 3.89
N LEU A 199 -4.41 -0.78 2.58
CA LEU A 199 -5.66 -0.41 1.92
C LEU A 199 -6.28 -1.68 1.34
N GLY A 200 -7.46 -2.03 1.82
CA GLY A 200 -8.26 -3.13 1.27
C GLY A 200 -8.65 -2.88 -0.19
N ASP A 201 -9.21 -3.88 -0.83
CA ASP A 201 -9.63 -3.81 -2.22
C ASP A 201 -10.54 -2.60 -2.47
N ASP A 202 -10.46 -2.01 -3.67
CA ASP A 202 -11.32 -0.90 -4.11
C ASP A 202 -11.21 0.42 -3.32
N CYS A 203 -10.22 0.56 -2.42
CA CYS A 203 -9.99 1.83 -1.73
C CYS A 203 -9.51 2.91 -2.71
N GLN A 204 -9.97 4.15 -2.46
CA GLN A 204 -9.60 5.32 -3.27
C GLN A 204 -9.08 6.44 -2.37
N THR A 205 -8.01 7.11 -2.77
CA THR A 205 -7.55 8.31 -2.06
C THR A 205 -7.57 9.55 -2.97
N GLY A 206 -7.99 10.67 -2.42
CA GLY A 206 -7.92 11.97 -3.08
C GLY A 206 -6.50 12.52 -3.08
N CYS A 207 -6.25 13.52 -3.94
CA CYS A 207 -4.95 14.17 -4.07
C CYS A 207 -4.42 14.73 -2.74
N ASN A 208 -3.10 14.63 -2.53
CA ASN A 208 -2.39 15.13 -1.35
C ASN A 208 -2.89 14.58 -0.02
N SER A 209 -3.58 13.44 0.00
CA SER A 209 -3.90 12.78 1.26
C SER A 209 -2.65 12.15 1.87
N VAL A 210 -2.61 12.08 3.19
CA VAL A 210 -1.53 11.45 3.96
C VAL A 210 -2.14 10.36 4.83
N LEU A 211 -1.67 9.13 4.68
CA LEU A 211 -1.99 8.04 5.57
C LEU A 211 -0.83 7.86 6.54
N ASN A 212 -1.09 8.08 7.82
CA ASN A 212 -0.07 7.97 8.86
C ASN A 212 0.28 6.50 9.17
N PRO A 213 1.45 6.24 9.76
CA PRO A 213 1.92 4.89 10.04
C PRO A 213 0.90 4.05 10.80
N GLY A 214 0.50 2.90 10.22
CA GLY A 214 -0.50 2.02 10.79
C GLY A 214 -1.94 2.42 10.52
N SER A 215 -2.22 3.13 9.43
CA SER A 215 -3.58 3.32 8.91
C SER A 215 -4.03 2.05 8.18
N ILE A 216 -5.08 1.39 8.69
CA ILE A 216 -5.59 0.11 8.18
C ILE A 216 -7.03 0.34 7.69
N LEU A 217 -7.22 0.30 6.39
CA LEU A 217 -8.49 0.56 5.72
C LEU A 217 -9.04 -0.74 5.13
N GLU A 218 -10.26 -1.12 5.52
CA GLU A 218 -10.99 -2.22 4.88
C GLU A 218 -11.45 -1.85 3.46
N PRO A 219 -11.99 -2.81 2.68
CA PRO A 219 -12.39 -2.59 1.29
C PRO A 219 -13.34 -1.41 1.08
N GLY A 220 -13.19 -0.74 -0.06
CA GLY A 220 -14.09 0.32 -0.49
C GLY A 220 -14.01 1.62 0.29
N CYS A 221 -13.02 1.82 1.15
CA CYS A 221 -12.82 3.09 1.86
C CYS A 221 -12.44 4.23 0.91
N LEU A 222 -12.97 5.41 1.16
CA LEU A 222 -12.70 6.64 0.42
C LEU A 222 -12.01 7.67 1.31
N VAL A 223 -10.83 8.15 0.89
CA VAL A 223 -10.13 9.23 1.57
C VAL A 223 -10.20 10.50 0.72
N TYR A 224 -10.78 11.55 1.24
CA TYR A 224 -10.92 12.82 0.51
C TYR A 224 -9.58 13.57 0.37
N PRO A 225 -9.45 14.47 -0.63
CA PRO A 225 -8.23 15.24 -0.84
C PRO A 225 -7.79 15.99 0.42
N ASN A 226 -6.46 16.11 0.60
CA ASN A 226 -5.81 16.79 1.72
C ASN A 226 -6.12 16.22 3.11
N ALA A 227 -6.81 15.07 3.20
CA ALA A 227 -7.06 14.44 4.50
C ALA A 227 -5.78 13.81 5.06
N SER A 228 -5.55 14.01 6.37
CA SER A 228 -4.53 13.30 7.13
C SER A 228 -5.21 12.20 7.95
N VAL A 229 -5.03 10.95 7.52
CA VAL A 229 -5.64 9.76 8.13
C VAL A 229 -4.80 9.32 9.32
N SER A 230 -5.40 9.25 10.49
CA SER A 230 -4.72 8.81 11.71
C SER A 230 -4.45 7.30 11.69
N ARG A 231 -3.50 6.86 12.51
CA ARG A 231 -3.30 5.43 12.81
C ARG A 231 -4.59 4.83 13.37
N GLY A 232 -4.94 3.64 12.91
CA GLY A 232 -6.11 2.92 13.37
C GLY A 232 -6.78 2.11 12.28
N HIS A 233 -7.86 1.47 12.65
CA HIS A 233 -8.69 0.64 11.78
C HIS A 233 -9.92 1.42 11.30
N TYR A 234 -10.23 1.30 10.03
CA TYR A 234 -11.37 1.92 9.37
C TYR A 234 -12.19 0.84 8.66
N ALA A 235 -13.42 0.64 9.09
CA ALA A 235 -14.33 -0.40 8.57
C ALA A 235 -14.66 -0.17 7.08
N ALA A 236 -15.08 -1.24 6.40
CA ALA A 236 -15.39 -1.23 4.97
C ALA A 236 -16.35 -0.10 4.57
N GLY A 237 -16.07 0.52 3.43
CA GLY A 237 -16.89 1.61 2.89
C GLY A 237 -16.79 2.94 3.67
N THR A 238 -15.90 3.05 4.64
CA THR A 238 -15.72 4.32 5.40
C THR A 238 -15.28 5.46 4.50
N ILE A 239 -15.93 6.63 4.66
CA ILE A 239 -15.52 7.86 3.97
C ILE A 239 -14.84 8.79 4.96
N ILE A 240 -13.53 9.04 4.74
CA ILE A 240 -12.71 9.93 5.55
C ILE A 240 -12.61 11.28 4.87
N LYS A 241 -13.12 12.34 5.55
CA LYS A 241 -13.22 13.68 4.99
C LYS A 241 -12.47 14.70 5.85
N LEU A 242 -11.71 15.58 5.20
CA LEU A 242 -11.24 16.83 5.81
C LEU A 242 -12.34 17.88 5.66
N ARG A 243 -12.81 18.46 6.77
CA ARG A 243 -13.66 19.65 6.76
C ARG A 243 -12.78 20.86 6.96
N GLN A 244 -12.60 21.64 5.90
CA GLN A 244 -11.74 22.82 5.91
C GLN A 244 -12.61 24.07 5.97
N LYS A 245 -12.27 25.02 6.86
CA LYS A 245 -12.83 26.36 6.86
C LYS A 245 -11.92 27.24 6.03
N ILE A 246 -12.46 27.82 4.96
CA ILE A 246 -11.74 28.74 4.07
C ILE A 246 -12.13 30.15 4.46
N GLU A 247 -11.15 31.03 4.67
CA GLU A 247 -11.36 32.43 4.94
C GLU A 247 -10.89 33.26 3.74
N TYR A 248 -11.66 34.27 3.40
CA TYR A 248 -11.35 35.19 2.32
C TYR A 248 -11.00 36.55 2.90
N GLY A 249 -9.93 37.16 2.41
CA GLY A 249 -9.50 38.49 2.80
C GLY A 249 -9.18 39.35 1.59
N ALA A 250 -9.39 40.65 1.70
CA ALA A 250 -8.95 41.57 0.66
C ALA A 250 -7.42 41.67 0.65
N ARG A 251 -6.83 41.69 -0.54
CA ARG A 251 -5.40 41.94 -0.71
C ARG A 251 -5.08 43.40 -0.30
N ARG A 252 -4.15 43.58 0.62
CA ARG A 252 -3.83 44.87 1.22
C ARG A 252 -2.87 45.76 0.40
N ASP A 253 -2.49 45.40 -0.80
CA ASP A 253 -1.48 46.11 -1.61
C ASP A 253 -2.04 47.19 -2.54
N GLY A 254 -3.32 47.60 -2.36
CA GLY A 254 -3.94 48.71 -3.10
C GLY A 254 -4.11 48.49 -4.61
N ARG A 255 -3.83 47.28 -5.13
CA ARG A 255 -4.09 46.96 -6.53
C ARG A 255 -5.51 46.42 -6.69
N PRO A 256 -6.26 46.86 -7.71
CA PRO A 256 -7.56 46.28 -7.98
C PRO A 256 -7.43 44.80 -8.33
N PRO A 257 -8.43 43.96 -8.05
CA PRO A 257 -8.45 42.57 -8.51
C PRO A 257 -8.34 42.55 -10.03
N VAL A 258 -7.49 41.66 -10.53
CA VAL A 258 -7.31 41.39 -11.98
C VAL A 258 -8.50 40.58 -12.48
#